data_91c34237f2a0220d1cb7d6bc4389f2eb
#
_entry.id   91c34237f2a0220d1cb7d6bc4389f2eb
#
_cell.length_a   1.000
_cell.length_b   1.000
_cell.length_c   1.000
_cell.angle_alpha   90.00
_cell.angle_beta   90.00
_cell.angle_gamma   90.00
#
_symmetry.space_group_name_H-M   'P 1'
#
loop_
_entity.id
_entity.type
_entity.pdbx_description
1 polymer ?
#
loop_
_entity_poly.entity_id
_entity_poly.type
_entity_poly.pdbx_seq_one_letter_code
_entity_poly.pdbx_strand_id
1 'polypeptide(L)'
;MIVAVGSTSANSQGLEMLKQNDGRMLLFAAGYPVPELKVDSNMLHYRKMELIGTFGADHEDFKEAAKALSTKGVDVSKLVEEKKFPLSRLQDAYEEASKPGMYRVSVMLDEE
;
A
#
# COMPACT_ATOMS: atom_id res chain seq x y z
N MET A 1 1.67 13.34 -2.46
CA MET A 1 0.45 12.54 -2.16
C MET A 1 0.70 11.10 -2.56
N ILE A 2 0.33 10.14 -1.71
CA ILE A 2 0.34 8.72 -2.05
C ILE A 2 -1.12 8.25 -1.99
N VAL A 3 -1.62 7.69 -3.10
CA VAL A 3 -2.95 7.10 -3.18
C VAL A 3 -2.81 5.60 -3.03
N ALA A 4 -3.09 5.10 -1.84
CA ALA A 4 -2.92 3.71 -1.44
C ALA A 4 -4.21 2.87 -1.50
N VAL A 5 -5.26 3.42 -2.12
CA VAL A 5 -6.56 2.76 -2.32
C VAL A 5 -6.95 2.86 -3.79
N GLY A 6 -7.19 1.72 -4.42
CA GLY A 6 -7.58 1.63 -5.84
C GLY A 6 -9.06 1.96 -6.04
N SER A 7 -9.45 3.24 -5.91
CA SER A 7 -10.81 3.70 -6.16
C SER A 7 -10.84 5.06 -6.87
N THR A 8 -11.89 5.29 -7.67
CA THR A 8 -12.12 6.57 -8.37
C THR A 8 -12.21 7.74 -7.39
N SER A 9 -12.85 7.56 -6.25
CA SER A 9 -12.96 8.60 -5.23
C SER A 9 -11.61 8.96 -4.61
N ALA A 10 -10.77 7.97 -4.31
CA ALA A 10 -9.43 8.21 -3.78
C ALA A 10 -8.54 8.93 -4.82
N ASN A 11 -8.64 8.57 -6.10
CA ASN A 11 -7.94 9.25 -7.17
C ASN A 11 -8.35 10.74 -7.27
N SER A 12 -9.66 11.01 -7.23
CA SER A 12 -10.18 12.38 -7.29
C SER A 12 -9.74 13.21 -6.10
N GLN A 13 -9.89 12.69 -4.89
CA GLN A 13 -9.42 13.36 -3.67
C GLN A 13 -7.90 13.59 -3.69
N GLY A 14 -7.14 12.61 -4.17
CA GLY A 14 -5.70 12.74 -4.32
C GLY A 14 -5.30 13.91 -5.21
N LEU A 15 -5.99 14.10 -6.34
CA LEU A 15 -5.77 15.22 -7.25
C LEU A 15 -6.16 16.57 -6.63
N GLU A 16 -7.30 16.64 -5.94
CA GLU A 16 -7.78 17.85 -5.29
C GLU A 16 -6.86 18.33 -4.16
N MET A 17 -6.27 17.39 -3.43
CA MET A 17 -5.37 17.68 -2.32
C MET A 17 -3.93 17.98 -2.74
N LEU A 18 -3.60 17.87 -4.02
CA LEU A 18 -2.27 18.18 -4.48
C LEU A 18 -1.92 19.65 -4.28
N LYS A 19 -0.66 19.88 -3.96
CA LYS A 19 -0.08 21.22 -3.98
C LYS A 19 -0.37 21.90 -5.32
N GLN A 20 -0.66 23.18 -5.30
CA GLN A 20 -1.11 23.94 -6.48
C GLN A 20 -0.10 23.92 -7.65
N ASN A 21 1.20 23.93 -7.34
CA ASN A 21 2.29 23.81 -8.30
C ASN A 21 3.30 22.76 -7.84
N ASP A 22 3.94 22.10 -8.79
CA ASP A 22 4.93 21.04 -8.55
C ASP A 22 4.40 19.92 -7.64
N GLY A 23 3.10 19.64 -7.72
CA GLY A 23 2.44 18.56 -6.98
C GLY A 23 2.80 17.19 -7.57
N ARG A 24 3.07 16.20 -6.70
CA ARG A 24 3.38 14.83 -7.10
C ARG A 24 2.36 13.88 -6.51
N MET A 25 1.77 13.03 -7.34
CA MET A 25 0.82 11.99 -6.94
C MET A 25 1.34 10.62 -7.34
N LEU A 26 1.56 9.78 -6.36
CA LEU A 26 1.94 8.38 -6.53
C LEU A 26 0.68 7.50 -6.46
N LEU A 27 0.41 6.77 -7.53
CA LEU A 27 -0.63 5.74 -7.60
C LEU A 27 -0.02 4.43 -7.10
N PHE A 28 -0.23 4.13 -5.84
CA PHE A 28 0.39 2.98 -5.17
C PHE A 28 -0.49 1.73 -5.23
N ALA A 29 -1.82 1.89 -5.30
CA ALA A 29 -2.76 0.78 -5.34
C ALA A 29 -3.48 0.69 -6.68
N ALA A 30 -3.66 -0.53 -7.17
CA ALA A 30 -4.59 -0.87 -8.24
C ALA A 30 -5.98 -1.18 -7.67
N GLY A 31 -7.01 -1.16 -8.51
CA GLY A 31 -8.37 -1.50 -8.13
C GLY A 31 -9.13 -2.24 -9.24
N TYR A 32 -10.17 -2.96 -8.85
CA TYR A 32 -11.11 -3.57 -9.78
C TYR A 32 -12.55 -3.26 -9.31
N PRO A 33 -13.45 -2.78 -10.19
CA PRO A 33 -13.17 -2.36 -11.58
C PRO A 33 -12.10 -1.27 -11.66
N VAL A 34 -11.50 -1.07 -12.84
CA VAL A 34 -10.42 -0.09 -13.04
C VAL A 34 -10.87 1.30 -12.58
N PRO A 35 -10.18 1.90 -11.60
CA PRO A 35 -10.55 3.22 -11.09
C PRO A 35 -10.33 4.30 -12.15
N GLU A 36 -11.27 5.22 -12.29
CA GLU A 36 -11.10 6.36 -13.17
C GLU A 36 -10.09 7.37 -12.57
N LEU A 37 -9.33 7.98 -13.45
CA LEU A 37 -8.45 9.11 -13.14
C LEU A 37 -8.74 10.23 -14.13
N LYS A 38 -9.59 11.18 -13.74
CA LYS A 38 -9.96 12.33 -14.58
C LYS A 38 -8.96 13.46 -14.37
N VAL A 39 -8.09 13.65 -15.34
CA VAL A 39 -7.02 14.65 -15.28
C VAL A 39 -7.17 15.63 -16.43
N ASP A 40 -7.15 16.91 -16.12
CA ASP A 40 -7.00 17.96 -17.08
C ASP A 40 -5.52 18.11 -17.47
N SER A 41 -5.20 17.87 -18.76
CA SER A 41 -3.83 17.97 -19.27
C SER A 41 -3.25 19.38 -19.12
N ASN A 42 -4.07 20.41 -19.24
CA ASN A 42 -3.64 21.79 -19.03
C ASN A 42 -3.25 22.04 -17.56
N MET A 43 -3.99 21.46 -16.64
CA MET A 43 -3.64 21.50 -15.22
C MET A 43 -2.27 20.88 -14.97
N LEU A 44 -1.98 19.71 -15.54
CA LEU A 44 -0.67 19.08 -15.45
C LEU A 44 0.42 19.99 -16.02
N HIS A 45 0.20 20.53 -17.21
CA HIS A 45 1.16 21.38 -17.91
C HIS A 45 1.48 22.67 -17.14
N TYR A 46 0.46 23.47 -16.85
CA TYR A 46 0.66 24.79 -16.23
C TYR A 46 1.10 24.72 -14.77
N ARG A 47 0.73 23.67 -14.06
CA ARG A 47 1.08 23.47 -12.64
C ARG A 47 2.28 22.57 -12.42
N LYS A 48 2.92 22.06 -13.50
CA LYS A 48 4.07 21.14 -13.43
C LYS A 48 3.83 19.95 -12.51
N MET A 49 2.64 19.36 -12.61
CA MET A 49 2.27 18.22 -11.78
C MET A 49 2.84 16.92 -12.34
N GLU A 50 3.16 15.99 -11.45
CA GLU A 50 3.63 14.65 -11.80
C GLU A 50 2.63 13.59 -11.33
N LEU A 51 2.27 12.69 -12.25
CA LEU A 51 1.52 11.46 -11.92
C LEU A 51 2.47 10.27 -12.10
N ILE A 52 2.64 9.50 -11.04
CA ILE A 52 3.64 8.44 -10.98
C ILE A 52 2.92 7.13 -10.65
N GLY A 53 3.09 6.12 -11.51
CA GLY A 53 2.69 4.75 -11.23
C GLY A 53 3.80 3.98 -10.53
N THR A 54 3.42 2.96 -9.76
CA THR A 54 4.36 2.02 -9.15
C THR A 54 3.77 0.62 -9.19
N PHE A 55 4.63 -0.37 -9.35
CA PHE A 55 4.23 -1.77 -9.32
C PHE A 55 5.38 -2.67 -8.86
N GLY A 56 5.05 -3.55 -7.91
CA GLY A 56 5.98 -4.55 -7.42
C GLY A 56 7.15 -3.97 -6.61
N ALA A 57 8.15 -4.82 -6.45
CA ALA A 57 9.42 -4.50 -5.84
C ALA A 57 10.49 -5.39 -6.50
N ASP A 58 11.67 -4.86 -6.70
CA ASP A 58 12.81 -5.62 -7.20
C ASP A 58 13.69 -6.16 -6.07
N HIS A 59 14.79 -6.80 -6.44
CA HIS A 59 15.70 -7.39 -5.48
C HIS A 59 16.40 -6.35 -4.56
N GLU A 60 16.71 -5.18 -5.09
CA GLU A 60 17.34 -4.12 -4.30
C GLU A 60 16.35 -3.47 -3.34
N ASP A 61 15.09 -3.29 -3.75
CA ASP A 61 14.01 -2.82 -2.87
C ASP A 61 13.84 -3.76 -1.67
N PHE A 62 13.88 -5.09 -1.91
CA PHE A 62 13.80 -6.09 -0.83
C PHE A 62 15.00 -6.02 0.12
N LYS A 63 16.20 -5.83 -0.39
CA LYS A 63 17.40 -5.67 0.45
C LYS A 63 17.31 -4.42 1.33
N GLU A 64 16.88 -3.30 0.75
CA GLU A 64 16.72 -2.05 1.50
C GLU A 64 15.64 -2.18 2.57
N ALA A 65 14.50 -2.79 2.25
CA ALA A 65 13.45 -3.05 3.22
C ALA A 65 13.93 -3.96 4.36
N ALA A 66 14.63 -5.06 4.04
CA ALA A 66 15.20 -5.96 5.03
C ALA A 66 16.22 -5.25 5.94
N LYS A 67 17.05 -4.39 5.38
CA LYS A 67 17.99 -3.56 6.12
C LYS A 67 17.25 -2.58 7.05
N ALA A 68 16.23 -1.89 6.56
CA ALA A 68 15.45 -0.96 7.36
C ALA A 68 14.77 -1.64 8.55
N LEU A 69 14.26 -2.85 8.35
CA LEU A 69 13.66 -3.66 9.41
C LEU A 69 14.71 -4.17 10.42
N SER A 70 15.83 -4.72 9.94
CA SER A 70 16.87 -5.30 10.79
C SER A 70 17.60 -4.26 11.66
N THR A 71 17.76 -3.06 11.15
CA THR A 71 18.37 -1.93 11.89
C THR A 71 17.38 -1.17 12.75
N LYS A 72 16.12 -1.61 12.81
CA LYS A 72 15.01 -0.91 13.50
C LYS A 72 14.81 0.53 13.01
N GLY A 73 15.18 0.82 11.78
CA GLY A 73 14.89 2.11 11.13
C GLY A 73 13.39 2.31 10.89
N VAL A 74 12.64 1.20 10.79
CA VAL A 74 11.17 1.18 10.74
C VAL A 74 10.65 0.14 11.72
N ASP A 75 9.75 0.55 12.59
CA ASP A 75 9.05 -0.37 13.49
C ASP A 75 7.69 -0.75 12.90
N VAL A 76 7.56 -2.02 12.52
CA VAL A 76 6.32 -2.60 11.97
C VAL A 76 5.64 -3.56 12.95
N SER A 77 6.10 -3.65 14.19
CA SER A 77 5.59 -4.63 15.17
C SER A 77 4.09 -4.51 15.39
N LYS A 78 3.54 -3.29 15.35
CA LYS A 78 2.11 -3.01 15.48
C LYS A 78 1.27 -3.39 14.26
N LEU A 79 1.89 -3.75 13.15
CA LEU A 79 1.21 -4.17 11.93
C LEU A 79 1.01 -5.69 11.86
N VAL A 80 1.60 -6.42 12.79
CA VAL A 80 1.46 -7.88 12.88
C VAL A 80 0.56 -8.19 14.07
N GLU A 81 -0.50 -8.93 13.82
CA GLU A 81 -1.43 -9.36 14.87
C GLU A 81 -0.71 -10.27 15.88
N GLU A 82 -1.04 -10.11 17.16
CA GLU A 82 -0.44 -10.92 18.24
C GLU A 82 -0.81 -12.40 18.13
N LYS A 83 -2.04 -12.67 17.68
CA LYS A 83 -2.55 -14.02 17.49
C LYS A 83 -1.88 -14.67 16.29
N LYS A 84 -1.19 -15.77 16.53
CA LYS A 84 -0.55 -16.59 15.51
C LYS A 84 -1.29 -17.90 15.32
N PHE A 85 -1.24 -18.45 14.12
CA PHE A 85 -1.89 -19.71 13.79
C PHE A 85 -0.85 -20.72 13.33
N PRO A 86 -0.93 -21.99 13.75
CA PRO A 86 -0.14 -23.05 13.15
C PRO A 86 -0.62 -23.34 11.71
N LEU A 87 0.22 -23.95 10.89
CA LEU A 87 -0.12 -24.28 9.50
C LEU A 87 -1.35 -25.20 9.42
N SER A 88 -1.54 -26.10 10.38
CA SER A 88 -2.70 -26.98 10.51
C SER A 88 -4.04 -26.22 10.67
N ARG A 89 -4.00 -24.96 11.07
CA ARG A 89 -5.16 -24.06 11.22
C ARG A 89 -5.17 -22.91 10.23
N LEU A 90 -4.66 -23.14 9.02
CA LEU A 90 -4.57 -22.12 7.98
C LEU A 90 -5.95 -21.50 7.64
N GLN A 91 -7.01 -22.32 7.62
CA GLN A 91 -8.37 -21.83 7.35
C GLN A 91 -8.82 -20.79 8.38
N ASP A 92 -8.55 -21.04 9.67
CA ASP A 92 -8.89 -20.09 10.73
C ASP A 92 -8.10 -18.77 10.59
N ALA A 93 -6.86 -18.85 10.12
CA ALA A 93 -6.04 -17.66 9.84
C ALA A 93 -6.65 -16.80 8.74
N TYR A 94 -7.17 -17.41 7.66
CA TYR A 94 -7.88 -16.69 6.59
C TYR A 94 -9.18 -16.05 7.09
N GLU A 95 -9.94 -16.77 7.92
CA GLU A 95 -11.16 -16.23 8.52
C GLU A 95 -10.85 -15.02 9.42
N GLU A 96 -9.79 -15.11 10.23
CA GLU A 96 -9.34 -13.99 11.05
C GLU A 96 -8.92 -12.79 10.19
N ALA A 97 -8.08 -13.01 9.18
CA ALA A 97 -7.57 -11.96 8.29
C ALA A 97 -8.69 -11.25 7.49
N SER A 98 -9.84 -11.91 7.30
CA SER A 98 -11.00 -11.36 6.60
C SER A 98 -11.86 -10.43 7.45
N LYS A 99 -11.62 -10.37 8.77
CA LYS A 99 -12.38 -9.50 9.67
C LYS A 99 -12.00 -8.04 9.46
N PRO A 100 -12.96 -7.10 9.50
CA PRO A 100 -12.67 -5.68 9.42
C PRO A 100 -11.71 -5.23 10.53
N GLY A 101 -10.71 -4.44 10.17
CA GLY A 101 -9.75 -3.88 11.12
C GLY A 101 -8.52 -4.74 11.40
N MET A 102 -8.49 -5.97 10.89
CA MET A 102 -7.30 -6.83 11.00
C MET A 102 -6.22 -6.40 10.02
N TYR A 103 -4.95 -6.49 10.45
CA TYR A 103 -3.80 -6.11 9.62
C TYR A 103 -3.10 -7.33 9.01
N ARG A 104 -2.04 -7.81 9.67
CA ARG A 104 -1.22 -8.92 9.21
C ARG A 104 -1.35 -10.10 10.15
N VAL A 105 -2.10 -11.09 9.75
CA VAL A 105 -2.23 -12.36 10.46
C VAL A 105 -1.07 -13.27 10.07
N SER A 106 -0.39 -13.85 11.06
CA SER A 106 0.77 -14.70 10.86
C SER A 106 0.40 -16.18 10.96
N VAL A 107 0.96 -16.97 10.05
CA VAL A 107 0.93 -18.43 10.08
C VAL A 107 2.33 -18.93 10.35
N MET A 108 2.49 -19.74 11.39
CA MET A 108 3.76 -20.37 11.76
C MET A 108 3.92 -21.64 10.93
N LEU A 109 5.06 -21.75 10.23
CA LEU A 109 5.35 -22.89 9.37
C LEU A 109 6.00 -24.05 10.14
N ASP A 110 6.66 -23.71 11.24
CA ASP A 110 7.29 -24.71 12.13
C ASP A 110 6.28 -25.04 13.24
N GLU A 111 5.74 -26.25 13.19
CA GLU A 111 4.99 -26.84 14.28
C GLU A 111 5.99 -27.59 15.17
N GLU A 112 6.20 -27.12 16.38
CA GLU A 112 6.66 -27.98 17.49
C GLU A 112 5.44 -28.54 18.24
#